data_67c1786bdd513f975c789321c03cb36f
#
_entry.id   67c1786bdd513f975c789321c03cb36f
#
_cell.length_a   1.000
_cell.length_b   1.000
_cell.length_c   1.000
_cell.angle_alpha   90.00
_cell.angle_beta   90.00
_cell.angle_gamma   90.00
#
_symmetry.space_group_name_H-M   'P 1'
#
loop_
_entity.id
_entity.type
_entity.pdbx_description
1 polymer ?
#
loop_
_entity_poly.entity_id
_entity_poly.type
_entity_poly.pdbx_seq_one_letter_code
_entity_poly.pdbx_strand_id
1 'polypeptide(L)'
;MTERYIVAIETGSSKIRGAAAVADESGMLDVVAVEEEKLIDSVRYGCIQNIDVSKAIERVCERLESSSALQEGTITGVYVALGGRSLRSDMVTVATELPAEMEITPAIIEDLKAKARAASDASRDVAAVVPVRFTVDNKAQANPVGTFGQSVGARMAVLTCAPQIKRMLRRVIEERLGMKIQDYIVRPLAEAALVLTDDERRLGCMFVDFGAETTTVAIFKSDAPAYLVTLPMGSRNITIDLTSLNYIEERAEEIKRISGNAMPAEGPRRPGVDGIDYSEVNTYVNARASEIIQNIVAQLEYAGMKAADLPGGIVIVGGGARLRGFSDLLGKHSKMKVRNGAVTGSVRISDSHINAGDYIDVISILQAAARLPETECVEFPEETETPEHTADGDYESMYADADDDEGTSRIGRGYDDDDDDDDDRRRKRSRRDRQEKGAPQRRRTAAKDDEFIDDDITDDEEMHRSSGIFSKLKNKLTNIFDGDGDDNFK
;
A
#
# COMPACT_ATOMS: atom_id res chain seq x y z
N MET A 1 1.77 0.67 32.14
CA MET A 1 2.22 0.03 30.87
C MET A 1 1.87 1.01 29.78
N THR A 2 2.85 1.62 29.18
CA THR A 2 2.62 2.56 28.07
C THR A 2 2.31 1.74 26.82
N GLU A 3 1.08 1.82 26.34
CA GLU A 3 0.68 1.25 25.07
C GLU A 3 1.40 2.00 23.94
N ARG A 4 2.06 1.26 23.04
CA ARG A 4 2.75 1.83 21.88
C ARG A 4 1.82 1.81 20.68
N TYR A 5 1.41 2.99 20.25
CA TYR A 5 0.61 3.15 19.03
C TYR A 5 1.49 3.24 17.79
N ILE A 6 1.20 2.40 16.81
CA ILE A 6 1.88 2.35 15.52
C ILE A 6 0.87 2.72 14.44
N VAL A 7 1.23 3.66 13.57
CA VAL A 7 0.41 4.08 12.44
C VAL A 7 1.15 3.83 11.14
N ALA A 8 0.50 3.17 10.19
CA ALA A 8 1.05 2.85 8.88
C ALA A 8 0.23 3.47 7.76
N ILE A 9 0.90 3.98 6.73
CA ILE A 9 0.30 4.52 5.50
C ILE A 9 0.83 3.75 4.29
N GLU A 10 -0.08 3.26 3.45
CA GLU A 10 0.20 2.66 2.15
C GLU A 10 -0.38 3.53 1.05
N THR A 11 0.46 3.88 0.05
CA THR A 11 0.08 4.69 -1.09
C THR A 11 -0.05 3.83 -2.34
N GLY A 12 -1.20 3.18 -2.50
CA GLY A 12 -1.50 2.35 -3.67
C GLY A 12 -1.97 3.16 -4.88
N SER A 13 -1.91 2.56 -6.07
CA SER A 13 -2.33 3.23 -7.31
C SER A 13 -3.85 3.43 -7.42
N SER A 14 -4.66 2.72 -6.65
CA SER A 14 -6.13 2.84 -6.66
C SER A 14 -6.71 3.44 -5.40
N LYS A 15 -5.96 3.42 -4.30
CA LYS A 15 -6.39 3.92 -3.00
C LYS A 15 -5.21 4.15 -2.06
N ILE A 16 -5.41 5.06 -1.10
CA ILE A 16 -4.58 5.18 0.09
C ILE A 16 -5.19 4.31 1.18
N ARG A 17 -4.36 3.66 1.96
CA ARG A 17 -4.76 2.93 3.15
C ARG A 17 -3.95 3.40 4.34
N GLY A 18 -4.63 3.54 5.46
CA GLY A 18 -4.02 3.77 6.75
C GLY A 18 -4.50 2.74 7.74
N ALA A 19 -3.66 2.37 8.67
CA ALA A 19 -4.04 1.51 9.77
C ALA A 19 -3.28 1.89 11.04
N ALA A 20 -3.96 1.69 12.17
CA ALA A 20 -3.40 1.88 13.49
C ALA A 20 -3.43 0.56 14.26
N ALA A 21 -2.40 0.34 15.05
CA ALA A 21 -2.28 -0.83 15.92
C ALA A 21 -1.61 -0.48 17.23
N VAL A 22 -1.92 -1.25 18.26
CA VAL A 22 -1.22 -1.24 19.54
C VAL A 22 -0.29 -2.44 19.60
N ALA A 23 0.97 -2.21 19.92
CA ALA A 23 1.94 -3.26 20.17
C ALA A 23 2.10 -3.44 21.69
N ASP A 24 1.95 -4.67 22.16
CA ASP A 24 2.22 -5.01 23.54
C ASP A 24 3.71 -5.40 23.78
N GLU A 25 4.11 -5.51 25.04
CA GLU A 25 5.46 -5.89 25.44
C GLU A 25 5.87 -7.30 24.94
N SER A 26 4.91 -8.15 24.60
CA SER A 26 5.17 -9.49 24.05
C SER A 26 5.45 -9.48 22.53
N GLY A 27 5.25 -8.32 21.89
CA GLY A 27 5.35 -8.15 20.43
C GLY A 27 4.09 -8.63 19.69
N MET A 28 2.99 -8.89 20.38
CA MET A 28 1.68 -9.10 19.78
C MET A 28 1.16 -7.76 19.27
N LEU A 29 0.72 -7.76 18.03
CA LEU A 29 0.14 -6.59 17.38
C LEU A 29 -1.38 -6.70 17.39
N ASP A 30 -2.05 -5.69 17.92
CA ASP A 30 -3.50 -5.55 17.85
C ASP A 30 -3.89 -4.43 16.90
N VAL A 31 -4.48 -4.77 15.75
CA VAL A 31 -4.95 -3.78 14.76
C VAL A 31 -6.29 -3.24 15.25
N VAL A 32 -6.31 -1.96 15.58
CA VAL A 32 -7.44 -1.29 16.22
C VAL A 32 -8.27 -0.45 15.25
N ALA A 33 -7.69 0.01 14.15
CA ALA A 33 -8.40 0.77 13.12
C ALA A 33 -7.76 0.59 11.75
N VAL A 34 -8.58 0.57 10.69
CA VAL A 34 -8.14 0.59 9.29
C VAL A 34 -9.06 1.48 8.49
N GLU A 35 -8.47 2.38 7.70
CA GLU A 35 -9.19 3.32 6.84
C GLU A 35 -8.64 3.30 5.42
N GLU A 36 -9.51 3.57 4.44
CA GLU A 36 -9.09 3.67 3.04
C GLU A 36 -9.77 4.81 2.30
N GLU A 37 -9.04 5.45 1.40
CA GLU A 37 -9.53 6.51 0.52
C GLU A 37 -9.21 6.16 -0.93
N LYS A 38 -10.21 6.24 -1.82
CA LYS A 38 -10.01 5.97 -3.25
C LYS A 38 -9.23 7.09 -3.91
N LEU A 39 -8.35 6.72 -4.81
CA LEU A 39 -7.57 7.64 -5.64
C LEU A 39 -7.94 7.48 -7.12
N ILE A 40 -7.89 8.63 -7.82
CA ILE A 40 -8.00 8.68 -9.27
C ILE A 40 -6.72 9.35 -9.79
N ASP A 41 -5.91 8.61 -10.54
CA ASP A 41 -4.70 9.08 -11.26
C ASP A 41 -3.65 9.88 -10.48
N SER A 42 -3.75 9.91 -9.16
CA SER A 42 -2.79 10.63 -8.31
C SER A 42 -1.55 9.82 -7.96
N VAL A 43 -1.62 8.50 -8.10
CA VAL A 43 -0.49 7.56 -7.95
C VAL A 43 -0.48 6.63 -9.16
N ARG A 44 0.62 6.59 -9.90
CA ARG A 44 0.80 5.74 -11.07
C ARG A 44 1.97 4.79 -10.86
N TYR A 45 1.71 3.50 -11.04
CA TYR A 45 2.72 2.44 -10.84
C TYR A 45 3.45 2.52 -9.49
N GLY A 46 2.74 2.94 -8.43
CA GLY A 46 3.29 3.14 -7.10
C GLY A 46 4.13 4.41 -6.92
N CYS A 47 4.09 5.34 -7.88
CA CYS A 47 4.75 6.64 -7.80
C CYS A 47 3.71 7.76 -7.68
N ILE A 48 3.87 8.63 -6.70
CA ILE A 48 3.03 9.83 -6.52
C ILE A 48 3.27 10.79 -7.67
N GLN A 49 2.21 11.15 -8.40
CA GLN A 49 2.25 12.05 -9.57
C GLN A 49 1.94 13.49 -9.18
N ASN A 50 1.04 13.69 -8.24
CA ASN A 50 0.65 15.02 -7.80
C ASN A 50 0.49 15.08 -6.27
N ILE A 51 0.47 16.30 -5.76
CA ILE A 51 0.45 16.58 -4.33
C ILE A 51 -0.95 16.42 -3.70
N ASP A 52 -2.00 16.25 -4.52
CA ASP A 52 -3.37 16.05 -4.02
C ASP A 52 -3.53 14.74 -3.24
N VAL A 53 -2.56 13.82 -3.37
CA VAL A 53 -2.43 12.64 -2.50
C VAL A 53 -2.40 13.03 -1.01
N SER A 54 -1.84 14.22 -0.65
CA SER A 54 -1.82 14.69 0.74
C SER A 54 -3.22 14.78 1.34
N LYS A 55 -4.20 15.29 0.59
CA LYS A 55 -5.59 15.40 1.04
C LYS A 55 -6.24 14.04 1.29
N ALA A 56 -5.85 13.02 0.51
CA ALA A 56 -6.36 11.68 0.71
C ALA A 56 -5.74 11.03 1.96
N ILE A 57 -4.43 11.26 2.19
CA ILE A 57 -3.75 10.81 3.40
C ILE A 57 -4.34 11.51 4.63
N GLU A 58 -4.53 12.84 4.56
CA GLU A 58 -5.14 13.65 5.63
C GLU A 58 -6.50 13.07 6.04
N ARG A 59 -7.41 12.84 5.07
CA ARG A 59 -8.72 12.24 5.36
C ARG A 59 -8.64 10.83 5.97
N VAL A 60 -7.64 10.04 5.57
CA VAL A 60 -7.40 8.73 6.17
C VAL A 60 -6.95 8.89 7.63
N CYS A 61 -6.03 9.80 7.92
CA CYS A 61 -5.56 10.09 9.27
C CYS A 61 -6.70 10.63 10.15
N GLU A 62 -7.49 11.60 9.68
CA GLU A 62 -8.66 12.14 10.39
C GLU A 62 -9.67 11.06 10.78
N ARG A 63 -9.91 10.08 9.87
CA ARG A 63 -10.81 8.96 10.19
C ARG A 63 -10.19 7.98 11.18
N LEU A 64 -8.89 7.73 11.12
CA LEU A 64 -8.19 6.93 12.11
C LEU A 64 -8.24 7.57 13.50
N GLU A 65 -7.96 8.88 13.59
CA GLU A 65 -8.05 9.67 14.83
C GLU A 65 -9.48 9.69 15.41
N SER A 66 -10.49 9.65 14.53
CA SER A 66 -11.90 9.60 14.94
C SER A 66 -12.34 8.22 15.44
N SER A 67 -11.49 7.20 15.32
CA SER A 67 -11.79 5.85 15.85
C SER A 67 -11.80 5.84 17.37
N SER A 68 -12.59 4.95 17.96
CA SER A 68 -12.66 4.83 19.42
C SER A 68 -11.33 4.46 20.09
N ALA A 69 -10.43 3.85 19.34
CA ALA A 69 -9.12 3.43 19.84
C ALA A 69 -8.08 4.56 19.87
N LEU A 70 -8.25 5.60 19.03
CA LEU A 70 -7.35 6.76 18.94
C LEU A 70 -8.04 8.06 19.40
N GLN A 71 -9.22 7.95 20.00
CA GLN A 71 -9.99 9.10 20.44
C GLN A 71 -9.13 10.02 21.33
N GLU A 72 -9.09 11.32 20.97
CA GLU A 72 -8.25 12.36 21.57
C GLU A 72 -6.75 12.30 21.20
N GLY A 73 -6.29 11.26 20.50
CA GLY A 73 -4.93 11.17 20.00
C GLY A 73 -4.75 11.90 18.66
N THR A 74 -3.61 12.51 18.45
CA THR A 74 -3.20 13.14 17.19
C THR A 74 -2.07 12.35 16.54
N ILE A 75 -2.19 12.02 15.27
CA ILE A 75 -1.16 11.30 14.53
C ILE A 75 -0.04 12.28 14.15
N THR A 76 1.11 12.17 14.80
CA THR A 76 2.30 13.00 14.56
C THR A 76 3.38 12.28 13.77
N GLY A 77 3.30 10.95 13.67
CA GLY A 77 4.26 10.13 12.96
C GLY A 77 3.64 8.91 12.29
N VAL A 78 4.24 8.48 11.18
CA VAL A 78 3.74 7.32 10.41
C VAL A 78 4.88 6.48 9.87
N TYR A 79 4.66 5.17 9.75
CA TYR A 79 5.47 4.25 8.96
C TYR A 79 4.91 4.18 7.55
N VAL A 80 5.77 4.26 6.55
CA VAL A 80 5.34 4.41 5.16
C VAL A 80 5.74 3.19 4.33
N ALA A 81 4.77 2.64 3.61
CA ALA A 81 5.02 1.56 2.66
C ALA A 81 5.87 2.03 1.48
N LEU A 82 6.95 1.32 1.18
CA LEU A 82 7.80 1.55 0.03
C LEU A 82 7.58 0.44 -1.00
N GLY A 83 7.14 0.82 -2.20
CA GLY A 83 6.85 -0.06 -3.32
C GLY A 83 6.96 0.67 -4.66
N GLY A 84 6.37 0.09 -5.71
CA GLY A 84 6.26 0.70 -7.04
C GLY A 84 7.22 0.12 -8.07
N ARG A 85 7.02 0.52 -9.34
CA ARG A 85 7.66 -0.10 -10.53
C ARG A 85 9.19 -0.09 -10.53
N SER A 86 9.80 0.83 -9.79
CA SER A 86 11.26 0.94 -9.73
C SER A 86 11.91 0.08 -8.67
N LEU A 87 11.11 -0.61 -7.82
CA LEU A 87 11.64 -1.47 -6.78
C LEU A 87 12.17 -2.78 -7.37
N ARG A 88 13.45 -3.06 -7.13
CA ARG A 88 14.12 -4.28 -7.55
C ARG A 88 15.21 -4.69 -6.57
N SER A 89 15.66 -5.94 -6.64
CA SER A 89 16.81 -6.43 -5.90
C SER A 89 18.00 -6.71 -6.81
N ASP A 90 19.19 -6.32 -6.36
CA ASP A 90 20.46 -6.69 -6.95
C ASP A 90 21.27 -7.52 -5.96
N MET A 91 21.99 -8.57 -6.43
CA MET A 91 22.81 -9.43 -5.58
C MET A 91 24.23 -8.88 -5.52
N VAL A 92 24.68 -8.55 -4.31
CA VAL A 92 26.02 -8.02 -4.04
C VAL A 92 26.77 -9.00 -3.14
N THR A 93 28.03 -9.27 -3.47
CA THR A 93 28.92 -10.06 -2.60
C THR A 93 29.98 -9.15 -2.02
N VAL A 94 30.11 -9.18 -0.70
CA VAL A 94 31.08 -8.39 0.07
C VAL A 94 31.83 -9.28 1.04
N ALA A 95 33.05 -8.88 1.39
CA ALA A 95 33.85 -9.57 2.39
C ALA A 95 34.67 -8.57 3.19
N THR A 96 35.09 -9.02 4.37
CA THR A 96 36.02 -8.32 5.26
C THR A 96 37.05 -9.30 5.77
N GLU A 97 38.33 -8.96 5.61
CA GLU A 97 39.45 -9.63 6.29
C GLU A 97 39.60 -9.05 7.69
N LEU A 98 39.77 -9.92 8.65
CA LEU A 98 39.98 -9.56 10.07
C LEU A 98 41.47 -9.59 10.40
N PRO A 99 41.97 -8.68 11.25
CA PRO A 99 43.41 -8.56 11.56
C PRO A 99 44.00 -9.82 12.22
N ALA A 100 43.17 -10.61 12.86
CA ALA A 100 43.51 -11.89 13.49
C ALA A 100 42.25 -12.74 13.56
N GLU A 101 42.38 -14.00 13.93
CA GLU A 101 41.21 -14.82 14.27
C GLU A 101 40.50 -14.21 15.48
N MET A 102 39.27 -13.78 15.26
CA MET A 102 38.44 -13.10 16.26
C MET A 102 36.99 -13.49 16.15
N GLU A 103 36.25 -13.23 17.22
CA GLU A 103 34.79 -13.42 17.22
C GLU A 103 34.09 -12.44 16.27
N ILE A 104 33.18 -12.97 15.44
CA ILE A 104 32.36 -12.17 14.54
C ILE A 104 31.22 -11.55 15.33
N THR A 105 31.24 -10.23 15.43
CA THR A 105 30.25 -9.44 16.18
C THR A 105 29.15 -8.91 15.28
N PRO A 106 27.97 -8.48 15.82
CA PRO A 106 26.95 -7.78 15.07
C PRO A 106 27.48 -6.55 14.33
N ALA A 107 28.46 -5.83 14.87
CA ALA A 107 29.07 -4.67 14.24
C ALA A 107 29.78 -5.02 12.91
N ILE A 108 30.42 -6.18 12.81
CA ILE A 108 31.04 -6.67 11.57
C ILE A 108 29.96 -6.94 10.52
N ILE A 109 28.81 -7.47 10.93
CA ILE A 109 27.69 -7.70 10.02
C ILE A 109 27.12 -6.38 9.50
N GLU A 110 27.00 -5.36 10.35
CA GLU A 110 26.56 -4.01 9.91
C GLU A 110 27.60 -3.36 8.98
N ASP A 111 28.90 -3.55 9.19
CA ASP A 111 29.95 -3.13 8.24
C ASP A 111 29.79 -3.80 6.88
N LEU A 112 29.50 -5.10 6.83
CA LEU A 112 29.22 -5.81 5.58
C LEU A 112 27.95 -5.26 4.89
N LYS A 113 26.90 -4.95 5.64
CA LYS A 113 25.69 -4.30 5.08
C LYS A 113 26.01 -2.90 4.52
N ALA A 114 26.84 -2.12 5.24
CA ALA A 114 27.30 -0.81 4.77
C ALA A 114 28.11 -0.92 3.47
N LYS A 115 29.03 -1.91 3.37
CA LYS A 115 29.77 -2.19 2.15
C LYS A 115 28.87 -2.61 1.00
N ALA A 116 27.87 -3.46 1.25
CA ALA A 116 26.91 -3.86 0.24
C ALA A 116 26.07 -2.67 -0.27
N ARG A 117 25.68 -1.76 0.65
CA ARG A 117 24.98 -0.51 0.31
C ARG A 117 25.86 0.40 -0.56
N ALA A 118 27.14 0.55 -0.21
CA ALA A 118 28.08 1.37 -0.96
C ALA A 118 28.43 0.79 -2.35
N ALA A 119 28.31 -0.53 -2.52
CA ALA A 119 28.54 -1.21 -3.79
C ALA A 119 27.33 -1.23 -4.72
N SER A 120 26.18 -0.70 -4.26
CA SER A 120 24.96 -0.59 -5.08
C SER A 120 25.04 0.61 -6.03
N ASP A 121 24.10 0.66 -7.00
CA ASP A 121 23.97 1.74 -7.95
C ASP A 121 23.72 3.08 -7.23
N ALA A 122 24.66 4.02 -7.33
CA ALA A 122 24.63 5.32 -6.66
C ALA A 122 23.51 6.24 -7.18
N SER A 123 22.93 5.96 -8.35
CA SER A 123 21.79 6.70 -8.90
C SER A 123 20.45 6.31 -8.28
N ARG A 124 20.43 5.31 -7.39
CA ARG A 124 19.22 4.74 -6.79
C ARG A 124 19.28 4.81 -5.26
N ASP A 125 18.13 4.98 -4.66
CA ASP A 125 18.01 4.89 -3.19
C ASP A 125 18.00 3.43 -2.75
N VAL A 126 18.83 3.09 -1.77
CA VAL A 126 18.76 1.80 -1.10
C VAL A 126 17.54 1.78 -0.17
N ALA A 127 16.65 0.84 -0.43
CA ALA A 127 15.45 0.60 0.38
C ALA A 127 15.70 -0.40 1.51
N ALA A 128 16.45 -1.48 1.24
CA ALA A 128 16.83 -2.47 2.24
C ALA A 128 18.10 -3.24 1.81
N VAL A 129 18.81 -3.78 2.78
CA VAL A 129 19.93 -4.73 2.57
C VAL A 129 19.63 -5.97 3.38
N VAL A 130 19.40 -7.10 2.69
CA VAL A 130 19.00 -8.36 3.32
C VAL A 130 20.11 -9.41 3.10
N PRO A 131 20.70 -9.97 4.15
CA PRO A 131 21.64 -11.07 4.01
C PRO A 131 20.98 -12.31 3.42
N VAL A 132 21.61 -12.89 2.40
CA VAL A 132 21.15 -14.12 1.75
C VAL A 132 22.00 -15.32 2.19
N ARG A 133 23.31 -15.11 2.35
CA ARG A 133 24.22 -16.17 2.74
C ARG A 133 25.48 -15.55 3.36
N PHE A 134 25.94 -16.12 4.44
CA PHE A 134 27.24 -15.79 5.04
C PHE A 134 28.28 -16.87 4.78
N THR A 135 29.55 -16.47 4.80
CA THR A 135 30.70 -17.36 4.81
C THR A 135 31.68 -16.89 5.86
N VAL A 136 32.30 -17.83 6.60
CA VAL A 136 33.39 -17.59 7.52
C VAL A 136 34.53 -18.50 7.08
N ASP A 137 35.71 -17.94 6.79
CA ASP A 137 36.84 -18.65 6.22
C ASP A 137 36.44 -19.52 5.03
N ASN A 138 35.67 -18.95 4.10
CA ASN A 138 35.11 -19.59 2.90
C ASN A 138 34.13 -20.75 3.17
N LYS A 139 33.71 -20.98 4.42
CA LYS A 139 32.71 -21.98 4.78
C LYS A 139 31.34 -21.30 4.98
N ALA A 140 30.30 -21.89 4.41
CA ALA A 140 28.92 -21.37 4.57
C ALA A 140 28.47 -21.43 6.03
N GLN A 141 27.90 -20.33 6.52
CA GLN A 141 27.34 -20.19 7.86
C GLN A 141 25.92 -19.60 7.76
N ALA A 142 24.98 -20.16 8.52
CA ALA A 142 23.62 -19.61 8.60
C ALA A 142 23.60 -18.34 9.46
N ASN A 143 24.25 -18.39 10.62
CA ASN A 143 24.48 -17.24 11.50
C ASN A 143 25.96 -17.16 11.87
N PRO A 144 26.70 -16.16 11.38
CA PRO A 144 28.12 -16.01 11.67
C PRO A 144 28.38 -15.37 13.03
N VAL A 145 27.45 -14.66 13.65
CA VAL A 145 27.63 -13.97 14.93
C VAL A 145 27.97 -14.98 16.03
N GLY A 146 29.02 -14.70 16.79
CA GLY A 146 29.52 -15.56 17.82
C GLY A 146 30.49 -16.67 17.32
N THR A 147 30.70 -16.80 16.00
CA THR A 147 31.75 -17.72 15.47
C THR A 147 33.07 -17.00 15.34
N PHE A 148 34.20 -17.77 15.35
CA PHE A 148 35.52 -17.26 15.16
C PHE A 148 36.00 -17.45 13.74
N GLY A 149 36.75 -16.50 13.20
CA GLY A 149 37.30 -16.57 11.85
C GLY A 149 38.31 -15.44 11.56
N GLN A 150 39.04 -15.58 10.44
CA GLN A 150 39.95 -14.57 9.90
C GLN A 150 39.34 -13.80 8.74
N SER A 151 38.26 -14.32 8.15
CA SER A 151 37.53 -13.63 7.10
C SER A 151 36.02 -13.89 7.21
N VAL A 152 35.22 -12.88 6.91
CA VAL A 152 33.79 -12.99 6.86
C VAL A 152 33.27 -12.40 5.55
N GLY A 153 32.49 -13.17 4.82
CA GLY A 153 31.83 -12.75 3.59
C GLY A 153 30.32 -12.87 3.67
N ALA A 154 29.64 -12.08 2.87
CA ALA A 154 28.21 -12.16 2.73
C ALA A 154 27.78 -11.94 1.28
N ARG A 155 26.79 -12.74 0.82
CA ARG A 155 25.99 -12.42 -0.34
C ARG A 155 24.72 -11.77 0.15
N MET A 156 24.44 -10.56 -0.32
CA MET A 156 23.33 -9.73 0.13
C MET A 156 22.43 -9.37 -1.02
N ALA A 157 21.13 -9.38 -0.78
CA ALA A 157 20.12 -8.74 -1.65
C ALA A 157 20.04 -7.27 -1.25
N VAL A 158 20.43 -6.39 -2.14
CA VAL A 158 20.29 -4.94 -2.00
C VAL A 158 19.06 -4.52 -2.78
N LEU A 159 18.02 -4.09 -2.07
CA LEU A 159 16.79 -3.60 -2.66
C LEU A 159 16.92 -2.10 -2.90
N THR A 160 16.64 -1.69 -4.13
CA THR A 160 16.78 -0.29 -4.53
C THR A 160 15.51 0.22 -5.20
N CYS A 161 15.27 1.53 -5.11
CA CYS A 161 14.18 2.21 -5.78
C CYS A 161 14.66 3.54 -6.40
N ALA A 162 13.86 4.15 -7.27
CA ALA A 162 14.14 5.49 -7.78
C ALA A 162 14.07 6.52 -6.64
N PRO A 163 15.02 7.48 -6.56
CA PRO A 163 15.07 8.48 -5.48
C PRO A 163 13.79 9.34 -5.40
N GLN A 164 13.12 9.52 -6.52
CA GLN A 164 11.88 10.26 -6.59
C GLN A 164 10.79 9.69 -5.67
N ILE A 165 10.74 8.37 -5.42
CA ILE A 165 9.71 7.76 -4.57
C ILE A 165 9.81 8.30 -3.15
N LYS A 166 10.98 8.20 -2.50
CA LYS A 166 11.17 8.69 -1.13
C LYS A 166 11.03 10.21 -1.05
N ARG A 167 11.54 10.93 -2.07
CA ARG A 167 11.42 12.39 -2.15
C ARG A 167 9.95 12.85 -2.19
N MET A 168 9.10 12.20 -3.00
CA MET A 168 7.69 12.56 -3.09
C MET A 168 6.90 12.19 -1.82
N LEU A 169 7.18 11.03 -1.23
CA LEU A 169 6.59 10.64 0.06
C LEU A 169 6.94 11.65 1.15
N ARG A 170 8.20 12.07 1.25
CA ARG A 170 8.65 13.09 2.21
C ARG A 170 7.94 14.43 1.97
N ARG A 171 7.87 14.87 0.71
CA ARG A 171 7.20 16.11 0.35
C ARG A 171 5.72 16.12 0.73
N VAL A 172 5.03 14.98 0.54
CA VAL A 172 3.60 14.86 0.85
C VAL A 172 3.37 14.76 2.37
N ILE A 173 4.12 13.91 3.06
CA ILE A 173 3.88 13.57 4.47
C ILE A 173 4.55 14.57 5.42
N GLU A 174 5.85 14.86 5.23
CA GLU A 174 6.58 15.76 6.14
C GLU A 174 6.34 17.23 5.81
N GLU A 175 6.52 17.64 4.54
CA GLU A 175 6.47 19.06 4.18
C GLU A 175 5.05 19.61 4.09
N ARG A 176 4.06 18.78 3.70
CA ARG A 176 2.67 19.21 3.54
C ARG A 176 1.79 18.93 4.74
N LEU A 177 1.88 17.73 5.31
CA LEU A 177 1.04 17.30 6.41
C LEU A 177 1.69 17.50 7.78
N GLY A 178 3.00 17.80 7.82
CA GLY A 178 3.72 18.03 9.08
C GLY A 178 3.93 16.75 9.91
N MET A 179 3.59 15.60 9.39
CA MET A 179 3.78 14.32 10.08
C MET A 179 5.20 13.80 9.85
N LYS A 180 5.79 13.18 10.86
CA LYS A 180 7.12 12.57 10.77
C LYS A 180 7.04 11.20 10.09
N ILE A 181 7.87 10.94 9.09
CA ILE A 181 8.09 9.59 8.59
C ILE A 181 9.04 8.88 9.55
N GLN A 182 8.52 7.92 10.31
CA GLN A 182 9.31 7.17 11.28
C GLN A 182 10.30 6.23 10.59
N ASP A 183 9.84 5.49 9.58
CA ASP A 183 10.70 4.70 8.68
C ASP A 183 9.94 4.33 7.39
N TYR A 184 10.73 3.91 6.37
CA TYR A 184 10.23 3.36 5.11
C TYR A 184 10.31 1.84 5.13
N ILE A 185 9.16 1.17 5.05
CA ILE A 185 9.09 -0.28 5.07
C ILE A 185 8.86 -0.82 3.67
N VAL A 186 9.75 -1.69 3.21
CA VAL A 186 9.64 -2.34 1.89
C VAL A 186 8.44 -3.27 1.90
N ARG A 187 7.33 -2.82 1.30
CA ARG A 187 6.04 -3.51 1.35
C ARG A 187 6.11 -4.98 0.94
N PRO A 188 6.68 -5.39 -0.21
CA PRO A 188 6.69 -6.81 -0.59
C PRO A 188 7.46 -7.71 0.38
N LEU A 189 8.47 -7.19 1.08
CA LEU A 189 9.17 -7.96 2.11
C LEU A 189 8.31 -8.12 3.37
N ALA A 190 7.61 -7.05 3.77
CA ALA A 190 6.70 -7.07 4.91
C ALA A 190 5.51 -8.00 4.67
N GLU A 191 4.88 -7.91 3.49
CA GLU A 191 3.78 -8.80 3.08
C GLU A 191 4.22 -10.27 3.08
N ALA A 192 5.38 -10.56 2.48
CA ALA A 192 5.95 -11.90 2.48
C ALA A 192 6.22 -12.41 3.90
N ALA A 193 6.72 -11.56 4.79
CA ALA A 193 6.97 -11.92 6.19
C ALA A 193 5.66 -12.21 6.95
N LEU A 194 4.55 -11.57 6.58
CA LEU A 194 3.24 -11.75 7.19
C LEU A 194 2.52 -13.02 6.70
N VAL A 195 2.66 -13.37 5.40
CA VAL A 195 1.82 -14.41 4.79
C VAL A 195 2.53 -15.71 4.43
N LEU A 196 3.88 -15.71 4.34
CA LEU A 196 4.65 -16.90 4.04
C LEU A 196 4.93 -17.70 5.30
N THR A 197 4.78 -19.00 5.21
CA THR A 197 5.24 -19.92 6.26
C THR A 197 6.78 -20.05 6.24
N ASP A 198 7.38 -20.51 7.35
CA ASP A 198 8.81 -20.75 7.44
C ASP A 198 9.28 -21.81 6.41
N ASP A 199 8.48 -22.85 6.19
CA ASP A 199 8.79 -23.89 5.21
C ASP A 199 8.81 -23.33 3.78
N GLU A 200 7.84 -22.49 3.42
CA GLU A 200 7.82 -21.85 2.11
C GLU A 200 9.04 -20.98 1.88
N ARG A 201 9.42 -20.16 2.87
CA ARG A 201 10.63 -19.31 2.77
C ARG A 201 11.91 -20.15 2.68
N ARG A 202 12.00 -21.22 3.48
CA ARG A 202 13.18 -22.07 3.55
C ARG A 202 13.37 -22.93 2.33
N LEU A 203 12.32 -23.66 1.93
CA LEU A 203 12.35 -24.60 0.80
C LEU A 203 12.37 -23.87 -0.54
N GLY A 204 11.76 -22.73 -0.60
CA GLY A 204 11.65 -21.86 -1.77
C GLY A 204 10.23 -21.74 -2.29
N CYS A 205 9.80 -20.48 -2.47
CA CYS A 205 8.50 -20.12 -3.05
C CYS A 205 8.61 -18.85 -3.88
N MET A 206 7.62 -18.64 -4.75
CA MET A 206 7.40 -17.36 -5.41
C MET A 206 6.29 -16.62 -4.66
N PHE A 207 6.55 -15.40 -4.26
CA PHE A 207 5.57 -14.47 -3.71
C PHE A 207 5.16 -13.48 -4.79
N VAL A 208 3.86 -13.23 -4.94
CA VAL A 208 3.30 -12.32 -5.94
C VAL A 208 2.33 -11.36 -5.27
N ASP A 209 2.64 -10.06 -5.28
CA ASP A 209 1.69 -8.99 -4.96
C ASP A 209 1.08 -8.46 -6.25
N PHE A 210 -0.17 -8.86 -6.56
CA PHE A 210 -0.90 -8.45 -7.74
C PHE A 210 -1.81 -7.28 -7.42
N GLY A 211 -1.29 -6.07 -7.64
CA GLY A 211 -1.97 -4.81 -7.37
C GLY A 211 -2.83 -4.29 -8.53
N ALA A 212 -3.18 -3.00 -8.46
CA ALA A 212 -3.97 -2.32 -9.49
C ALA A 212 -3.15 -2.01 -10.75
N GLU A 213 -1.97 -1.41 -10.61
CA GLU A 213 -1.11 -1.01 -11.73
C GLU A 213 0.26 -1.71 -11.73
N THR A 214 0.60 -2.39 -10.63
CA THR A 214 1.87 -3.10 -10.49
C THR A 214 1.65 -4.53 -10.05
N THR A 215 2.56 -5.40 -10.45
CA THR A 215 2.68 -6.76 -9.94
C THR A 215 4.11 -6.96 -9.46
N THR A 216 4.30 -7.12 -8.16
CA THR A 216 5.63 -7.43 -7.60
C THR A 216 5.81 -8.93 -7.50
N VAL A 217 6.91 -9.43 -8.04
CA VAL A 217 7.32 -10.83 -7.94
C VAL A 217 8.59 -10.90 -7.11
N ALA A 218 8.54 -11.67 -6.03
CA ALA A 218 9.71 -11.98 -5.21
C ALA A 218 9.88 -13.49 -5.07
N ILE A 219 11.11 -13.97 -5.14
CA ILE A 219 11.44 -15.37 -4.92
C ILE A 219 12.21 -15.48 -3.62
N PHE A 220 11.70 -16.27 -2.70
CA PHE A 220 12.35 -16.60 -1.44
C PHE A 220 12.95 -17.98 -1.52
N LYS A 221 14.15 -18.15 -0.96
CA LYS A 221 14.83 -19.43 -0.81
C LYS A 221 15.85 -19.34 0.32
N SER A 222 15.92 -20.38 1.16
CA SER A 222 16.81 -20.38 2.33
C SER A 222 16.55 -19.19 3.26
N ASP A 223 15.30 -18.86 3.52
CA ASP A 223 14.79 -17.78 4.37
C ASP A 223 15.11 -16.35 3.89
N ALA A 224 15.61 -16.18 2.67
CA ALA A 224 16.01 -14.87 2.16
C ALA A 224 15.43 -14.59 0.76
N PRO A 225 15.24 -13.30 0.40
CA PRO A 225 14.84 -12.91 -0.96
C PRO A 225 16.01 -13.15 -1.92
N ALA A 226 15.83 -14.13 -2.80
CA ALA A 226 16.78 -14.44 -3.86
C ALA A 226 16.60 -13.59 -5.11
N TYR A 227 15.40 -13.05 -5.32
CA TYR A 227 15.03 -12.20 -6.45
C TYR A 227 13.83 -11.34 -6.08
N LEU A 228 13.79 -10.09 -6.58
CA LEU A 228 12.62 -9.23 -6.46
C LEU A 228 12.60 -8.23 -7.62
N VAL A 229 11.43 -8.10 -8.25
CA VAL A 229 11.15 -7.12 -9.29
C VAL A 229 9.70 -6.69 -9.24
N THR A 230 9.41 -5.47 -9.64
CA THR A 230 8.05 -4.96 -9.82
C THR A 230 7.77 -4.72 -11.30
N LEU A 231 6.77 -5.40 -11.83
CA LEU A 231 6.29 -5.29 -13.20
C LEU A 231 5.29 -4.12 -13.30
N PRO A 232 5.38 -3.25 -14.30
CA PRO A 232 4.44 -2.14 -14.52
C PRO A 232 3.14 -2.60 -15.17
N MET A 233 2.50 -3.61 -14.61
CA MET A 233 1.21 -4.16 -15.01
C MET A 233 0.44 -4.66 -13.82
N GLY A 234 -0.87 -4.49 -13.84
CA GLY A 234 -1.75 -4.86 -12.75
C GLY A 234 -3.18 -5.11 -13.21
N SER A 235 -4.10 -5.26 -12.26
CA SER A 235 -5.51 -5.58 -12.56
C SER A 235 -6.25 -4.44 -13.28
N ARG A 236 -5.77 -3.19 -13.20
CA ARG A 236 -6.32 -2.05 -13.96
C ARG A 236 -6.13 -2.22 -15.47
N ASN A 237 -5.08 -2.93 -15.93
CA ASN A 237 -4.91 -3.22 -17.35
C ASN A 237 -6.10 -4.05 -17.89
N ILE A 238 -6.66 -4.96 -17.08
CA ILE A 238 -7.89 -5.69 -17.44
C ILE A 238 -9.08 -4.72 -17.56
N THR A 239 -9.22 -3.81 -16.61
CA THR A 239 -10.28 -2.78 -16.63
C THR A 239 -10.20 -1.92 -17.88
N ILE A 240 -9.00 -1.45 -18.22
CA ILE A 240 -8.76 -0.64 -19.42
C ILE A 240 -9.13 -1.42 -20.70
N ASP A 241 -8.77 -2.71 -20.80
CA ASP A 241 -9.16 -3.52 -21.96
C ASP A 241 -10.67 -3.64 -22.08
N LEU A 242 -11.40 -3.76 -20.96
CA LEU A 242 -12.85 -3.83 -20.96
C LEU A 242 -13.52 -2.51 -21.44
N THR A 243 -12.85 -1.35 -21.36
CA THR A 243 -13.39 -0.10 -21.92
C THR A 243 -13.54 -0.17 -23.43
N SER A 244 -12.81 -1.06 -24.12
CA SER A 244 -12.98 -1.32 -25.57
C SER A 244 -14.36 -1.89 -25.92
N LEU A 245 -15.12 -2.37 -24.93
CA LEU A 245 -16.52 -2.80 -25.06
C LEU A 245 -17.52 -1.65 -24.84
N ASN A 246 -17.09 -0.40 -24.97
CA ASN A 246 -17.87 0.83 -24.77
C ASN A 246 -18.36 1.05 -23.33
N TYR A 247 -17.63 0.57 -22.34
CA TYR A 247 -17.86 0.92 -20.93
C TYR A 247 -16.93 2.06 -20.52
N ILE A 248 -17.42 2.95 -19.65
CA ILE A 248 -16.54 3.86 -18.89
C ILE A 248 -15.73 3.06 -17.87
N GLU A 249 -14.57 3.58 -17.45
CA GLU A 249 -13.62 2.82 -16.63
C GLU A 249 -14.24 2.32 -15.32
N GLU A 250 -15.05 3.14 -14.65
CA GLU A 250 -15.72 2.77 -13.40
C GLU A 250 -16.70 1.58 -13.61
N ARG A 251 -17.44 1.59 -14.71
CA ARG A 251 -18.35 0.49 -15.05
C ARG A 251 -17.58 -0.77 -15.45
N ALA A 252 -16.50 -0.63 -16.21
CA ALA A 252 -15.60 -1.72 -16.57
C ALA A 252 -14.99 -2.38 -15.32
N GLU A 253 -14.56 -1.57 -14.34
CA GLU A 253 -14.05 -2.06 -13.05
C GLU A 253 -15.12 -2.82 -12.27
N GLU A 254 -16.33 -2.30 -12.22
CA GLU A 254 -17.46 -2.97 -11.57
C GLU A 254 -17.76 -4.32 -12.22
N ILE A 255 -17.87 -4.37 -13.56
CA ILE A 255 -18.09 -5.60 -14.31
C ILE A 255 -16.98 -6.62 -14.05
N LYS A 256 -15.72 -6.18 -14.10
CA LYS A 256 -14.57 -7.04 -13.78
C LYS A 256 -14.68 -7.63 -12.37
N ARG A 257 -15.02 -6.83 -11.37
CA ARG A 257 -15.11 -7.28 -9.97
C ARG A 257 -16.27 -8.25 -9.73
N ILE A 258 -17.43 -8.00 -10.33
CA ILE A 258 -18.64 -8.80 -10.09
C ILE A 258 -18.66 -10.07 -10.93
N SER A 259 -18.30 -9.96 -12.21
CA SER A 259 -18.54 -10.99 -13.21
C SER A 259 -17.28 -11.50 -13.93
N GLY A 260 -16.16 -10.77 -13.79
CA GLY A 260 -14.90 -11.15 -14.43
C GLY A 260 -14.40 -12.52 -13.98
N ASN A 261 -13.94 -13.31 -14.94
CA ASN A 261 -13.32 -14.62 -14.70
C ASN A 261 -12.10 -14.77 -15.63
N ALA A 262 -10.94 -15.03 -15.02
CA ALA A 262 -9.71 -15.23 -15.75
C ALA A 262 -9.64 -16.58 -16.48
N MET A 263 -10.48 -17.56 -16.09
CA MET A 263 -10.53 -18.83 -16.79
C MET A 263 -11.26 -18.68 -18.15
N PRO A 264 -10.88 -19.46 -19.17
CA PRO A 264 -11.59 -19.46 -20.44
C PRO A 264 -13.09 -19.69 -20.24
N ALA A 265 -13.91 -18.95 -20.98
CA ALA A 265 -15.35 -19.15 -20.94
C ALA A 265 -15.71 -20.53 -21.53
N GLU A 266 -16.42 -21.32 -20.75
CA GLU A 266 -16.96 -22.61 -21.19
C GLU A 266 -18.45 -22.46 -21.55
N GLY A 267 -18.84 -22.99 -22.71
CA GLY A 267 -20.25 -23.08 -23.13
C GLY A 267 -20.71 -21.98 -24.09
N PRO A 268 -22.00 -22.04 -24.51
CA PRO A 268 -22.55 -21.11 -25.50
C PRO A 268 -22.66 -19.69 -24.95
N ARG A 269 -22.35 -18.70 -25.80
CA ARG A 269 -22.51 -17.28 -25.49
C ARG A 269 -23.97 -16.98 -25.18
N ARG A 270 -24.23 -16.45 -23.98
CA ARG A 270 -25.56 -15.98 -23.57
C ARG A 270 -25.43 -14.61 -22.93
N PRO A 271 -26.10 -13.57 -23.46
CA PRO A 271 -26.18 -12.27 -22.79
C PRO A 271 -26.78 -12.45 -21.39
N GLY A 272 -26.28 -11.69 -20.42
CA GLY A 272 -26.86 -11.60 -19.10
C GLY A 272 -28.23 -10.89 -19.14
N VAL A 273 -28.96 -10.95 -18.02
CA VAL A 273 -30.27 -10.29 -17.87
C VAL A 273 -30.16 -8.77 -18.01
N ASP A 274 -28.98 -8.22 -17.76
CA ASP A 274 -28.60 -6.80 -17.86
C ASP A 274 -28.10 -6.38 -19.26
N GLY A 275 -28.17 -7.28 -20.24
CA GLY A 275 -27.73 -7.03 -21.61
C GLY A 275 -26.21 -7.10 -21.82
N ILE A 276 -25.43 -7.48 -20.80
CA ILE A 276 -23.97 -7.65 -20.88
C ILE A 276 -23.63 -9.02 -21.42
N ASP A 277 -22.80 -9.10 -22.46
CA ASP A 277 -22.22 -10.39 -22.90
C ASP A 277 -21.01 -10.76 -22.03
N TYR A 278 -21.27 -11.50 -20.96
CA TYR A 278 -20.23 -11.96 -20.03
C TYR A 278 -19.22 -12.93 -20.67
N SER A 279 -19.57 -13.58 -21.77
CA SER A 279 -18.62 -14.42 -22.51
C SER A 279 -17.59 -13.56 -23.23
N GLU A 280 -18.03 -12.44 -23.83
CA GLU A 280 -17.14 -11.47 -24.45
C GLU A 280 -16.26 -10.80 -23.39
N VAL A 281 -16.87 -10.29 -22.30
CA VAL A 281 -16.13 -9.73 -21.15
C VAL A 281 -15.02 -10.66 -20.68
N ASN A 282 -15.35 -11.96 -20.45
CA ASN A 282 -14.37 -12.92 -19.94
C ASN A 282 -13.32 -13.31 -20.97
N THR A 283 -13.56 -13.10 -22.27
CA THR A 283 -12.53 -13.24 -23.30
C THR A 283 -11.44 -12.19 -23.12
N TYR A 284 -11.80 -10.92 -22.90
CA TYR A 284 -10.85 -9.85 -22.62
C TYR A 284 -10.14 -10.07 -21.29
N VAL A 285 -10.90 -10.41 -20.23
CA VAL A 285 -10.33 -10.71 -18.90
C VAL A 285 -9.31 -11.83 -18.98
N ASN A 286 -9.62 -12.96 -19.66
CA ASN A 286 -8.72 -14.09 -19.82
C ASN A 286 -7.47 -13.72 -20.62
N ALA A 287 -7.60 -12.97 -21.72
CA ALA A 287 -6.48 -12.57 -22.56
C ALA A 287 -5.46 -11.75 -21.78
N ARG A 288 -5.91 -10.71 -21.05
CA ARG A 288 -5.03 -9.87 -20.26
C ARG A 288 -4.49 -10.61 -19.03
N ALA A 289 -5.30 -11.37 -18.33
CA ALA A 289 -4.84 -12.18 -17.22
C ALA A 289 -3.75 -13.17 -17.64
N SER A 290 -3.89 -13.80 -18.81
CA SER A 290 -2.89 -14.71 -19.37
C SER A 290 -1.58 -14.00 -19.67
N GLU A 291 -1.60 -12.78 -20.21
CA GLU A 291 -0.41 -11.97 -20.45
C GLU A 291 0.31 -11.62 -19.14
N ILE A 292 -0.42 -11.12 -18.14
CA ILE A 292 0.14 -10.83 -16.82
C ILE A 292 0.79 -12.09 -16.22
N ILE A 293 0.10 -13.22 -16.28
CA ILE A 293 0.60 -14.50 -15.77
C ILE A 293 1.87 -14.94 -16.50
N GLN A 294 1.93 -14.81 -17.83
CA GLN A 294 3.15 -15.12 -18.59
C GLN A 294 4.33 -14.28 -18.12
N ASN A 295 4.13 -12.99 -17.87
CA ASN A 295 5.16 -12.12 -17.34
C ASN A 295 5.56 -12.46 -15.90
N ILE A 296 4.62 -12.88 -15.05
CA ILE A 296 4.93 -13.39 -13.70
C ILE A 296 5.81 -14.66 -13.80
N VAL A 297 5.40 -15.63 -14.61
CA VAL A 297 6.11 -16.92 -14.75
C VAL A 297 7.49 -16.73 -15.38
N ALA A 298 7.64 -15.79 -16.32
CA ALA A 298 8.93 -15.45 -16.93
C ALA A 298 9.98 -14.99 -15.91
N GLN A 299 9.56 -14.47 -14.73
CA GLN A 299 10.49 -14.06 -13.69
C GLN A 299 11.29 -15.23 -13.09
N LEU A 300 10.83 -16.46 -13.22
CA LEU A 300 11.63 -17.64 -12.87
C LEU A 300 12.90 -17.73 -13.72
N GLU A 301 12.78 -17.51 -15.02
CA GLU A 301 13.93 -17.53 -15.94
C GLU A 301 14.91 -16.39 -15.65
N TYR A 302 14.40 -15.16 -15.43
CA TYR A 302 15.24 -14.02 -15.05
C TYR A 302 15.95 -14.21 -13.70
N ALA A 303 15.34 -14.95 -12.79
CA ALA A 303 15.97 -15.35 -11.52
C ALA A 303 16.95 -16.52 -11.67
N GLY A 304 17.07 -17.11 -12.86
CA GLY A 304 17.87 -18.32 -13.09
C GLY A 304 17.33 -19.58 -12.41
N MET A 305 16.01 -19.64 -12.17
CA MET A 305 15.35 -20.71 -11.43
C MET A 305 14.26 -21.40 -12.27
N LYS A 306 13.86 -22.58 -11.84
CA LYS A 306 12.78 -23.36 -12.42
C LYS A 306 11.69 -23.63 -11.37
N ALA A 307 10.50 -23.99 -11.81
CA ALA A 307 9.40 -24.36 -10.91
C ALA A 307 9.78 -25.45 -9.90
N ALA A 308 10.62 -26.42 -10.32
CA ALA A 308 11.11 -27.49 -9.44
C ALA A 308 12.04 -27.00 -8.31
N ASP A 309 12.64 -25.82 -8.44
CA ASP A 309 13.48 -25.21 -7.41
C ASP A 309 12.68 -24.56 -6.28
N LEU A 310 11.35 -24.41 -6.46
CA LEU A 310 10.43 -23.74 -5.57
C LEU A 310 9.27 -24.67 -5.13
N PRO A 311 9.56 -25.68 -4.31
CA PRO A 311 8.54 -26.65 -3.87
C PRO A 311 7.43 -26.02 -3.01
N GLY A 312 7.66 -24.84 -2.41
CA GLY A 312 6.65 -24.03 -1.71
C GLY A 312 5.57 -23.45 -2.63
N GLY A 313 5.77 -23.51 -3.97
CA GLY A 313 4.78 -23.03 -4.92
C GLY A 313 4.72 -21.49 -5.04
N ILE A 314 3.53 -20.98 -5.32
CA ILE A 314 3.26 -19.54 -5.46
C ILE A 314 2.28 -19.11 -4.38
N VAL A 315 2.61 -18.04 -3.68
CA VAL A 315 1.71 -17.35 -2.74
C VAL A 315 1.37 -15.98 -3.32
N ILE A 316 0.07 -15.73 -3.53
CA ILE A 316 -0.40 -14.50 -4.16
C ILE A 316 -1.23 -13.66 -3.20
N VAL A 317 -0.98 -12.35 -3.20
CA VAL A 317 -1.71 -11.31 -2.45
C VAL A 317 -2.11 -10.16 -3.37
N GLY A 318 -2.73 -9.13 -2.81
CA GLY A 318 -3.14 -7.93 -3.52
C GLY A 318 -4.58 -8.00 -4.05
N GLY A 319 -5.12 -6.84 -4.43
CA GLY A 319 -6.50 -6.71 -4.89
C GLY A 319 -6.81 -7.48 -6.18
N GLY A 320 -5.81 -7.58 -7.09
CA GLY A 320 -5.93 -8.33 -8.34
C GLY A 320 -6.03 -9.84 -8.15
N ALA A 321 -5.43 -10.38 -7.07
CA ALA A 321 -5.50 -11.82 -6.74
C ALA A 321 -6.93 -12.33 -6.47
N ARG A 322 -7.87 -11.41 -6.21
CA ARG A 322 -9.29 -11.72 -6.00
C ARG A 322 -10.08 -11.94 -7.30
N LEU A 323 -9.46 -11.66 -8.45
CA LEU A 323 -10.09 -11.95 -9.74
C LEU A 323 -10.37 -13.44 -9.82
N ARG A 324 -11.65 -13.79 -10.05
CA ARG A 324 -12.08 -15.19 -10.12
C ARG A 324 -11.26 -15.95 -11.15
N GLY A 325 -10.78 -17.14 -10.80
CA GLY A 325 -10.02 -18.03 -11.69
C GLY A 325 -8.58 -17.58 -11.94
N PHE A 326 -8.10 -16.45 -11.40
CA PHE A 326 -6.72 -16.01 -11.64
C PHE A 326 -5.70 -16.96 -11.02
N SER A 327 -5.89 -17.37 -9.78
CA SER A 327 -5.00 -18.34 -9.11
C SER A 327 -4.98 -19.68 -9.81
N ASP A 328 -6.13 -20.15 -10.32
CA ASP A 328 -6.23 -21.42 -11.08
C ASP A 328 -5.48 -21.31 -12.42
N LEU A 329 -5.65 -20.17 -13.11
CA LEU A 329 -4.97 -19.93 -14.38
C LEU A 329 -3.45 -19.82 -14.17
N LEU A 330 -3.02 -19.10 -13.11
CA LEU A 330 -1.61 -19.02 -12.74
C LEU A 330 -1.01 -20.39 -12.43
N GLY A 331 -1.74 -21.24 -11.70
CA GLY A 331 -1.32 -22.62 -11.42
C GLY A 331 -1.18 -23.48 -12.68
N LYS A 332 -2.11 -23.35 -13.63
CA LYS A 332 -2.04 -24.05 -14.93
C LYS A 332 -0.81 -23.63 -15.76
N HIS A 333 -0.54 -22.33 -15.84
CA HIS A 333 0.57 -21.79 -16.62
C HIS A 333 1.94 -22.09 -16.00
N SER A 334 2.06 -21.88 -14.67
CA SER A 334 3.32 -22.09 -13.94
C SER A 334 3.63 -23.57 -13.67
N LYS A 335 2.62 -24.43 -13.68
CA LYS A 335 2.65 -25.82 -13.20
C LYS A 335 3.07 -25.95 -11.74
N MET A 336 2.80 -24.91 -10.96
CA MET A 336 3.08 -24.82 -9.52
C MET A 336 1.77 -24.77 -8.74
N LYS A 337 1.83 -25.16 -7.46
CA LYS A 337 0.71 -24.93 -6.54
C LYS A 337 0.58 -23.43 -6.29
N VAL A 338 -0.64 -22.92 -6.30
CA VAL A 338 -0.94 -21.52 -6.01
C VAL A 338 -1.89 -21.46 -4.82
N ARG A 339 -1.59 -20.59 -3.86
CA ARG A 339 -2.51 -20.26 -2.77
C ARG A 339 -2.59 -18.74 -2.57
N ASN A 340 -3.71 -18.27 -2.07
CA ASN A 340 -3.82 -16.90 -1.60
C ASN A 340 -3.10 -16.75 -0.26
N GLY A 341 -2.43 -15.59 -0.06
CA GLY A 341 -1.83 -15.23 1.21
C GLY A 341 -2.92 -15.02 2.27
N ALA A 342 -2.62 -15.44 3.48
CA ALA A 342 -3.45 -15.19 4.65
C ALA A 342 -2.57 -14.70 5.79
N VAL A 343 -3.11 -13.81 6.62
CA VAL A 343 -2.41 -13.28 7.80
C VAL A 343 -2.14 -14.42 8.77
N THR A 344 -0.89 -14.57 9.18
CA THR A 344 -0.47 -15.60 10.14
C THR A 344 -0.39 -15.05 11.56
N GLY A 345 -0.52 -15.91 12.54
CA GLY A 345 -0.84 -15.82 13.96
C GLY A 345 -0.22 -14.78 14.91
N SER A 346 0.55 -13.78 14.45
CA SER A 346 1.13 -12.74 15.33
C SER A 346 0.35 -11.42 15.33
N VAL A 347 -0.79 -11.39 14.65
CA VAL A 347 -1.63 -10.19 14.52
C VAL A 347 -3.04 -10.52 14.99
N ARG A 348 -3.54 -9.77 15.94
CA ARG A 348 -4.93 -9.76 16.37
C ARG A 348 -5.64 -8.57 15.72
N ILE A 349 -6.91 -8.72 15.46
CA ILE A 349 -7.77 -7.66 14.96
C ILE A 349 -8.91 -7.50 15.93
N SER A 350 -8.95 -6.37 16.61
CA SER A 350 -9.98 -6.09 17.61
C SER A 350 -11.31 -5.67 17.00
N ASP A 351 -11.28 -5.02 15.84
CA ASP A 351 -12.49 -4.65 15.11
C ASP A 351 -12.97 -5.82 14.22
N SER A 352 -14.11 -6.42 14.58
CA SER A 352 -14.73 -7.52 13.84
C SER A 352 -15.18 -7.16 12.41
N HIS A 353 -15.25 -5.88 12.06
CA HIS A 353 -15.58 -5.41 10.71
C HIS A 353 -14.39 -5.46 9.75
N ILE A 354 -13.17 -5.56 10.29
CA ILE A 354 -11.95 -5.62 9.51
C ILE A 354 -11.67 -7.08 9.10
N ASN A 355 -11.73 -7.35 7.80
CA ASN A 355 -11.24 -8.61 7.26
C ASN A 355 -9.74 -8.48 6.94
N ALA A 356 -8.88 -9.13 7.72
CA ALA A 356 -7.42 -9.06 7.56
C ALA A 356 -6.94 -9.32 6.13
N GLY A 357 -7.58 -10.24 5.41
CA GLY A 357 -7.22 -10.58 4.03
C GLY A 357 -7.40 -9.42 3.05
N ASP A 358 -8.16 -8.38 3.43
CA ASP A 358 -8.40 -7.21 2.60
C ASP A 358 -7.31 -6.15 2.74
N TYR A 359 -6.53 -6.20 3.84
CA TYR A 359 -5.60 -5.18 4.28
C TYR A 359 -4.20 -5.73 4.57
N ILE A 360 -3.81 -6.84 3.90
CA ILE A 360 -2.48 -7.46 4.06
C ILE A 360 -1.37 -6.44 3.86
N ASP A 361 -1.51 -5.56 2.88
CA ASP A 361 -0.57 -4.49 2.55
C ASP A 361 -0.24 -3.61 3.77
N VAL A 362 -1.24 -2.95 4.35
CA VAL A 362 -1.03 -2.01 5.46
C VAL A 362 -0.76 -2.74 6.79
N ILE A 363 -1.40 -3.90 7.04
CA ILE A 363 -1.16 -4.71 8.24
C ILE A 363 0.28 -5.23 8.27
N SER A 364 0.84 -5.58 7.12
CA SER A 364 2.23 -6.02 7.03
C SER A 364 3.22 -4.93 7.43
N ILE A 365 2.91 -3.67 7.10
CA ILE A 365 3.71 -2.51 7.50
C ILE A 365 3.67 -2.34 9.03
N LEU A 366 2.48 -2.43 9.65
CA LEU A 366 2.34 -2.39 11.10
C LEU A 366 3.17 -3.49 11.79
N GLN A 367 3.08 -4.73 11.30
CA GLN A 367 3.84 -5.85 11.85
C GLN A 367 5.36 -5.65 11.72
N ALA A 368 5.82 -5.12 10.59
CA ALA A 368 7.23 -4.82 10.40
C ALA A 368 7.69 -3.67 11.31
N ALA A 369 6.86 -2.63 11.47
CA ALA A 369 7.12 -1.48 12.34
C ALA A 369 7.19 -1.87 13.82
N ALA A 370 6.37 -2.83 14.26
CA ALA A 370 6.39 -3.32 15.64
C ALA A 370 7.74 -3.93 16.06
N ARG A 371 8.54 -4.37 15.09
CA ARG A 371 9.88 -4.96 15.31
C ARG A 371 11.01 -3.92 15.29
N LEU A 372 10.72 -2.69 14.95
CA LEU A 372 11.68 -1.58 14.93
C LEU A 372 11.79 -0.94 16.33
N PRO A 373 12.86 -0.19 16.61
CA PRO A 373 12.98 0.58 17.84
C PRO A 373 11.73 1.42 18.10
N GLU A 374 11.39 1.56 19.35
CA GLU A 374 10.19 2.29 19.78
C GLU A 374 10.23 3.75 19.33
N THR A 375 9.14 4.15 18.64
CA THR A 375 8.90 5.54 18.22
C THR A 375 7.42 5.81 18.36
N GLU A 376 7.09 6.99 18.87
CA GLU A 376 5.71 7.43 19.01
C GLU A 376 5.13 7.83 17.65
N CYS A 377 3.93 7.35 17.36
CA CYS A 377 3.16 7.76 16.18
C CYS A 377 1.96 8.62 16.54
N VAL A 378 1.49 8.54 17.78
CA VAL A 378 0.28 9.24 18.27
C VAL A 378 0.64 9.99 19.55
N GLU A 379 0.28 11.26 19.62
CA GLU A 379 0.37 12.07 20.81
C GLU A 379 -1.01 12.23 21.42
N PHE A 380 -1.14 11.91 22.70
CA PHE A 380 -2.36 12.15 23.48
C PHE A 380 -2.21 13.42 24.30
N PRO A 381 -3.30 14.19 24.52
CA PRO A 381 -3.25 15.35 25.39
C PRO A 381 -2.82 14.92 26.81
N GLU A 382 -1.93 15.68 27.41
CA GLU A 382 -1.56 15.46 28.81
C GLU A 382 -2.84 15.52 29.68
N GLU A 383 -3.11 14.49 30.47
CA GLU A 383 -4.15 14.57 31.49
C GLU A 383 -3.77 15.72 32.42
N THR A 384 -4.48 16.85 32.27
CA THR A 384 -4.38 17.91 33.27
C THR A 384 -4.95 17.37 34.56
N GLU A 385 -4.07 17.02 35.50
CA GLU A 385 -4.47 16.72 36.88
C GLU A 385 -5.39 17.86 37.33
N THR A 386 -6.67 17.59 37.44
CA THR A 386 -7.61 18.48 38.12
C THR A 386 -7.08 18.62 39.55
N PRO A 387 -6.72 19.83 40.02
CA PRO A 387 -6.27 19.96 41.37
C PRO A 387 -7.38 19.43 42.28
N GLU A 388 -7.07 18.37 43.03
CA GLU A 388 -7.91 17.92 44.12
C GLU A 388 -8.21 19.11 45.02
N HIS A 389 -9.42 19.59 45.00
CA HIS A 389 -9.93 20.49 46.03
C HIS A 389 -9.85 19.72 47.35
N THR A 390 -8.76 19.91 48.04
CA THR A 390 -8.69 19.65 49.48
C THR A 390 -9.68 20.53 50.17
N ALA A 391 -10.85 20.01 50.42
CA ALA A 391 -11.84 20.60 51.29
C ALA A 391 -11.39 20.34 52.76
N ASP A 392 -10.40 21.10 53.21
CA ASP A 392 -10.14 21.34 54.63
C ASP A 392 -10.40 22.82 54.91
N GLY A 393 -11.60 23.10 55.30
CA GLY A 393 -12.06 24.42 55.73
C GLY A 393 -12.97 24.26 56.96
N ASP A 394 -12.37 24.47 58.12
CA ASP A 394 -12.96 24.55 59.43
C ASP A 394 -14.28 25.34 59.43
N TYR A 395 -15.34 24.64 59.89
CA TYR A 395 -16.58 25.32 60.35
C TYR A 395 -16.38 25.89 61.74
N GLU A 396 -16.02 27.17 61.84
CA GLU A 396 -16.29 27.93 63.06
C GLU A 396 -17.51 28.84 62.85
N SER A 397 -18.46 28.62 63.75
CA SER A 397 -19.71 29.31 63.88
C SER A 397 -19.52 30.79 64.23
N MET A 398 -20.30 31.69 63.61
CA MET A 398 -20.69 32.96 64.23
C MET A 398 -22.16 33.24 63.91
N TYR A 399 -22.99 33.01 64.92
CA TYR A 399 -24.31 33.62 65.06
C TYR A 399 -24.12 35.06 65.50
N ALA A 400 -24.78 36.00 64.86
CA ALA A 400 -25.24 37.28 65.43
C ALA A 400 -26.35 37.87 64.57
N ASP A 401 -27.57 37.77 65.04
CA ASP A 401 -28.63 38.74 65.26
C ASP A 401 -28.73 39.91 64.26
N ALA A 402 -29.86 40.09 63.69
CA ALA A 402 -31.09 40.71 64.04
C ALA A 402 -31.66 41.67 62.95
N ASP A 403 -32.93 41.58 62.82
CA ASP A 403 -33.97 42.61 62.64
C ASP A 403 -34.36 43.09 61.23
N ASP A 404 -35.57 42.67 60.88
CA ASP A 404 -36.75 43.45 60.44
C ASP A 404 -36.59 44.47 59.29
N ASP A 405 -37.30 44.29 58.22
CA ASP A 405 -38.50 45.09 57.94
C ASP A 405 -39.31 44.59 56.72
N GLU A 406 -40.57 44.80 56.83
CA GLU A 406 -41.72 44.40 56.02
C GLU A 406 -41.74 45.03 54.61
N GLY A 407 -42.45 44.34 53.73
CA GLY A 407 -43.08 45.05 52.62
C GLY A 407 -43.52 44.25 51.44
N THR A 408 -44.61 43.49 51.60
CA THR A 408 -45.79 43.39 50.68
C THR A 408 -45.48 43.50 49.15
N SER A 409 -45.92 42.65 48.37
CA SER A 409 -47.18 42.02 47.98
C SER A 409 -47.29 41.85 46.45
N ARG A 410 -47.83 40.74 46.09
CA ARG A 410 -48.84 40.44 45.05
C ARG A 410 -48.40 40.34 43.57
N ILE A 411 -48.56 39.13 43.08
CA ILE A 411 -49.66 38.58 42.27
C ILE A 411 -49.60 38.90 40.78
N GLY A 412 -49.75 37.83 39.99
CA GLY A 412 -50.21 37.80 38.63
C GLY A 412 -49.53 36.73 37.78
N ARG A 413 -49.99 35.62 37.72
CA ARG A 413 -50.84 34.77 36.87
C ARG A 413 -51.01 35.28 35.43
N GLY A 414 -50.93 34.29 34.51
CA GLY A 414 -51.53 34.22 33.20
C GLY A 414 -50.55 33.58 32.21
N TYR A 415 -50.69 32.44 31.85
CA TYR A 415 -51.49 31.62 30.93
C TYR A 415 -51.54 32.18 29.50
N ASP A 416 -51.34 31.22 28.64
CA ASP A 416 -51.94 30.83 27.35
C ASP A 416 -51.24 31.42 26.16
N ASP A 417 -50.76 30.51 25.35
CA ASP A 417 -51.33 29.69 24.24
C ASP A 417 -51.44 30.40 22.92
N ASP A 418 -51.08 29.60 21.96
CA ASP A 418 -51.65 29.44 20.63
C ASP A 418 -51.09 30.23 19.45
N ASP A 419 -50.56 29.44 18.57
CA ASP A 419 -51.00 29.13 17.19
C ASP A 419 -50.67 30.08 16.05
N ASP A 420 -50.15 29.39 15.06
CA ASP A 420 -50.59 29.35 13.65
C ASP A 420 -50.04 30.38 12.62
N ASP A 421 -49.47 29.68 11.66
CA ASP A 421 -49.78 29.78 10.22
C ASP A 421 -49.22 30.92 9.32
N ASP A 422 -48.49 30.37 8.37
CA ASP A 422 -48.71 30.49 6.92
C ASP A 422 -48.19 31.71 6.14
N ASP A 423 -47.62 31.25 5.06
CA ASP A 423 -47.79 31.70 3.64
C ASP A 423 -46.83 32.73 3.04
N ASP A 424 -45.96 32.18 2.24
CA ASP A 424 -45.95 32.17 0.76
C ASP A 424 -45.86 33.52 0.03
N ARG A 425 -45.06 33.43 -0.97
CA ARG A 425 -45.12 34.18 -2.27
C ARG A 425 -44.00 35.19 -2.58
N ARG A 426 -43.14 34.65 -3.42
CA ARG A 426 -43.03 34.98 -4.88
C ARG A 426 -42.55 36.38 -5.26
N ARG A 427 -41.52 36.38 -6.02
CA ARG A 427 -41.35 36.84 -7.45
C ARG A 427 -40.07 37.66 -7.62
N LYS A 428 -39.20 37.19 -8.43
CA LYS A 428 -39.02 37.35 -9.91
C LYS A 428 -38.48 38.71 -10.38
N ARG A 429 -37.33 38.58 -11.09
CA ARG A 429 -36.88 39.39 -12.27
C ARG A 429 -36.26 40.76 -11.95
N SER A 430 -35.19 41.20 -12.58
CA SER A 430 -34.80 41.16 -13.99
C SER A 430 -33.39 41.68 -14.21
N ARG A 431 -32.79 41.15 -15.25
CA ARG A 431 -31.77 41.65 -16.16
C ARG A 431 -31.58 43.16 -16.24
N ARG A 432 -30.31 43.64 -16.35
CA ARG A 432 -29.77 44.31 -17.55
C ARG A 432 -28.39 44.86 -17.36
N ASP A 433 -27.54 44.49 -18.27
CA ASP A 433 -26.42 45.12 -18.94
C ASP A 433 -26.01 46.54 -18.56
N ARG A 434 -24.71 46.73 -18.44
CA ARG A 434 -23.91 47.73 -19.16
C ARG A 434 -22.43 47.61 -18.87
N GLN A 435 -21.68 47.22 -19.84
CA GLN A 435 -20.51 47.83 -20.54
C GLN A 435 -19.57 48.74 -19.79
N GLU A 436 -18.30 48.33 -19.85
CA GLU A 436 -17.05 49.05 -20.16
C GLU A 436 -16.70 50.34 -19.43
N LYS A 437 -15.50 50.30 -18.80
CA LYS A 437 -14.34 51.14 -19.13
C LYS A 437 -13.14 50.95 -18.19
N GLY A 438 -12.00 50.67 -18.79
CA GLY A 438 -10.73 51.37 -18.55
C GLY A 438 -9.82 50.91 -17.42
N ALA A 439 -8.68 50.35 -17.78
CA ALA A 439 -7.50 49.97 -17.03
C ALA A 439 -6.87 51.13 -16.20
N PRO A 440 -5.93 50.89 -15.24
CA PRO A 440 -4.57 50.65 -15.68
C PRO A 440 -3.80 49.53 -14.95
N GLN A 441 -2.86 48.98 -15.70
CA GLN A 441 -1.83 48.04 -15.33
C GLN A 441 -1.02 48.44 -14.09
N ARG A 442 -0.90 47.52 -13.12
CA ARG A 442 0.25 47.50 -12.20
C ARG A 442 1.00 46.20 -12.43
N ARG A 443 2.25 46.34 -12.85
CA ARG A 443 3.29 45.34 -12.93
C ARG A 443 3.36 44.57 -11.60
N ARG A 444 3.12 43.27 -11.65
CA ARG A 444 3.60 42.31 -10.66
C ARG A 444 4.73 41.53 -11.30
N THR A 445 5.85 41.59 -10.63
CA THR A 445 7.07 40.83 -10.90
C THR A 445 6.73 39.35 -10.85
N ALA A 446 7.08 38.64 -11.92
CA ALA A 446 6.96 37.21 -12.09
C ALA A 446 7.81 36.50 -11.03
N ALA A 447 7.17 35.70 -10.20
CA ALA A 447 7.81 34.58 -9.54
C ALA A 447 8.04 33.50 -10.62
N LYS A 448 9.27 33.05 -10.71
CA LYS A 448 9.67 31.97 -11.61
C LYS A 448 8.87 30.72 -11.23
N ASP A 449 8.00 30.30 -12.13
CA ASP A 449 7.49 28.94 -12.17
C ASP A 449 8.68 28.03 -12.49
N ASP A 450 9.03 27.18 -11.55
CA ASP A 450 9.94 26.07 -11.80
C ASP A 450 9.24 25.13 -12.79
N GLU A 451 9.64 25.26 -14.04
CA GLU A 451 9.35 24.28 -15.09
C GLU A 451 9.85 22.92 -14.62
N PHE A 452 8.93 21.96 -14.47
CA PHE A 452 9.23 20.54 -14.37
C PHE A 452 9.96 20.12 -15.63
N ILE A 453 11.26 19.99 -15.56
CA ILE A 453 12.05 19.33 -16.60
C ILE A 453 11.78 17.84 -16.45
N ASP A 454 11.03 17.31 -17.38
CA ASP A 454 10.76 15.89 -17.61
C ASP A 454 12.04 15.26 -18.22
N ASP A 455 13.04 14.95 -17.41
CA ASP A 455 14.29 14.32 -17.81
C ASP A 455 14.24 12.78 -17.68
N ASP A 456 13.12 12.14 -17.96
CA ASP A 456 13.02 10.66 -18.00
C ASP A 456 12.05 10.16 -19.09
N ILE A 457 12.10 10.78 -20.29
CA ILE A 457 11.43 10.24 -21.47
C ILE A 457 12.44 9.45 -22.29
N THR A 458 12.85 8.30 -21.80
CA THR A 458 13.52 7.28 -22.62
C THR A 458 12.80 5.93 -22.62
N ASP A 459 11.68 5.80 -21.89
CA ASP A 459 10.91 4.55 -21.80
C ASP A 459 9.75 4.44 -22.81
N ASP A 460 9.47 5.47 -23.62
CA ASP A 460 8.43 5.41 -24.67
C ASP A 460 8.78 4.43 -25.81
N GLU A 461 10.03 4.08 -26.01
CA GLU A 461 10.42 3.07 -27.01
C GLU A 461 10.09 1.64 -26.56
N GLU A 462 10.03 1.34 -25.25
CA GLU A 462 9.60 0.02 -24.78
C GLU A 462 8.07 -0.12 -24.79
N MET A 463 7.32 0.97 -24.59
CA MET A 463 5.85 0.95 -24.68
C MET A 463 5.36 0.74 -26.11
N HIS A 464 6.07 1.25 -27.13
CA HIS A 464 5.80 0.97 -28.54
C HIS A 464 6.17 -0.46 -28.96
N ARG A 465 7.09 -1.13 -28.27
CA ARG A 465 7.38 -2.55 -28.50
C ARG A 465 6.28 -3.46 -27.98
N SER A 466 5.60 -3.12 -26.87
CA SER A 466 4.48 -3.90 -26.35
C SER A 466 3.24 -3.82 -27.26
N SER A 467 2.97 -2.65 -27.87
CA SER A 467 1.86 -2.50 -28.84
C SER A 467 2.10 -3.32 -30.14
N GLY A 468 3.36 -3.48 -30.53
CA GLY A 468 3.76 -4.32 -31.68
C GLY A 468 3.55 -5.83 -31.46
N ILE A 469 3.58 -6.28 -30.21
CA ILE A 469 3.28 -7.68 -29.83
C ILE A 469 1.78 -7.94 -29.89
N PHE A 470 0.94 -6.97 -29.54
CA PHE A 470 -0.52 -7.07 -29.63
C PHE A 470 -1.01 -7.22 -31.07
N SER A 471 -0.43 -6.49 -32.03
CA SER A 471 -0.77 -6.63 -33.45
C SER A 471 -0.36 -7.98 -34.01
N LYS A 472 0.76 -8.53 -33.52
CA LYS A 472 1.24 -9.89 -33.90
C LYS A 472 0.41 -11.00 -33.25
N LEU A 473 -0.10 -10.80 -32.02
CA LEU A 473 -0.99 -11.75 -31.38
C LEU A 473 -2.39 -11.74 -32.00
N LYS A 474 -2.92 -10.57 -32.35
CA LYS A 474 -4.20 -10.44 -33.06
C LYS A 474 -4.14 -11.16 -34.42
N ASN A 475 -3.06 -11.00 -35.18
CA ASN A 475 -2.86 -11.70 -36.44
C ASN A 475 -2.61 -13.20 -36.29
N LYS A 476 -2.06 -13.64 -35.15
CA LYS A 476 -1.90 -15.07 -34.84
C LYS A 476 -3.19 -15.74 -34.40
N LEU A 477 -4.04 -15.03 -33.68
CA LEU A 477 -5.38 -15.51 -33.28
C LEU A 477 -6.34 -15.57 -34.48
N THR A 478 -6.30 -14.60 -35.41
CA THR A 478 -7.10 -14.64 -36.66
C THR A 478 -6.71 -15.84 -37.53
N ASN A 479 -5.40 -16.18 -37.61
CA ASN A 479 -4.93 -17.32 -38.40
C ASN A 479 -5.20 -18.68 -37.75
N ILE A 480 -5.55 -18.74 -36.47
CA ILE A 480 -5.97 -19.99 -35.78
C ILE A 480 -7.45 -20.25 -35.98
N PHE A 481 -8.25 -19.22 -36.22
CA PHE A 481 -9.71 -19.34 -36.41
C PHE A 481 -10.12 -19.48 -37.87
N ASP A 482 -9.25 -19.15 -38.84
CA ASP A 482 -9.54 -19.28 -40.29
C ASP A 482 -8.94 -20.55 -40.94
N GLY A 483 -8.40 -21.45 -40.13
CA GLY A 483 -7.73 -22.66 -40.61
C GLY A 483 -8.42 -23.99 -40.25
N ASP A 484 -9.72 -24.11 -40.46
CA ASP A 484 -10.38 -25.41 -40.53
C ASP A 484 -11.41 -25.43 -41.65
N GLY A 485 -10.97 -25.95 -42.76
CA GLY A 485 -11.82 -26.28 -43.91
C GLY A 485 -11.00 -26.69 -45.10
N ASP A 486 -10.44 -27.89 -45.11
CA ASP A 486 -10.39 -28.68 -46.33
C ASP A 486 -10.09 -30.16 -46.03
N ASP A 487 -11.09 -30.95 -46.38
CA ASP A 487 -11.06 -32.39 -46.57
C ASP A 487 -9.92 -32.81 -47.48
N ASN A 488 -9.21 -33.90 -47.11
CA ASN A 488 -8.91 -34.94 -48.10
C ASN A 488 -8.53 -36.28 -47.44
N PHE A 489 -9.48 -37.16 -47.47
CA PHE A 489 -9.27 -38.61 -47.52
C PHE A 489 -8.65 -38.99 -48.87
N LYS A 490 -7.47 -39.56 -48.87
CA LYS A 490 -7.11 -40.73 -49.67
C LYS A 490 -5.91 -41.41 -49.06
#